data_25533c232b4f58503f9257f048408282
#
_entry.id   25533c232b4f58503f9257f048408282
#
_cell.length_a   1.000
_cell.length_b   1.000
_cell.length_c   1.000
_cell.angle_alpha   90.00
_cell.angle_beta   90.00
_cell.angle_gamma   90.00
#
_symmetry.space_group_name_H-M   'P 1'
#
loop_
_entity.id
_entity.type
_entity.pdbx_description
1 polymer ?
#
loop_
_entity_poly.entity_id
_entity_poly.type
_entity_poly.pdbx_seq_one_letter_code
_entity_poly.pdbx_strand_id
1 'polypeptide(L)'
;MKYWAYKTQYCNEIVFAADIEADKVARRRFGRWDSPKFYSSGAPGRREVMFQRSNPGGKGGHFYYQSKDTDRQGDGARETLSHALCKRAISELTFTTLRVGGREIPIRILESSSETEVVIGENRYRPDVSFRFESDNEYQMKWDGILHVEVWHTHRTGEAKAKDFFNNGLAMFEMRVTDKLQFNVAENFATKADMEQHVEWLKGLFSGWIGGRMLSDPKSREYLLAKNKELLKALDQIKMEKASIELELEKAKANISDVRGNLTAERRTNTEYQEEANKLKELVGKKDQKLREMSTEKSQLTEAKAAATKSLSLWRLAAFTLALITMLLLWLEFAT
;
A
#
# COMPACT_ATOMS: atom_id res chain seq x y z
N MET A 1 25.67 5.79 -25.81
CA MET A 1 25.53 4.47 -26.44
C MET A 1 24.63 3.65 -25.54
N LYS A 2 23.75 2.83 -26.10
CA LYS A 2 22.89 1.89 -25.34
C LYS A 2 23.40 0.47 -25.54
N TYR A 3 23.51 -0.30 -24.48
CA TYR A 3 24.04 -1.68 -24.52
C TYR A 3 22.96 -2.74 -24.31
N TRP A 4 21.74 -2.30 -23.98
CA TRP A 4 20.55 -3.14 -23.85
C TRP A 4 19.36 -2.51 -24.57
N ALA A 5 18.41 -3.36 -24.98
CA ALA A 5 17.19 -2.97 -25.67
C ALA A 5 16.09 -3.99 -25.38
N TYR A 6 14.86 -3.65 -25.73
CA TYR A 6 13.77 -4.62 -25.74
C TYR A 6 13.69 -5.35 -27.08
N LYS A 7 13.34 -6.64 -27.04
CA LYS A 7 13.26 -7.51 -28.20
C LYS A 7 12.13 -7.11 -29.14
N THR A 8 10.98 -6.67 -28.59
CA THR A 8 9.85 -6.19 -29.39
C THR A 8 9.31 -4.88 -28.82
N GLN A 9 8.41 -4.22 -29.58
CA GLN A 9 7.79 -2.97 -29.16
C GLN A 9 6.90 -3.11 -27.90
N TYR A 10 6.36 -4.30 -27.65
CA TYR A 10 5.35 -4.56 -26.61
C TYR A 10 5.84 -5.49 -25.49
N CYS A 11 6.85 -6.30 -25.72
CA CYS A 11 7.35 -7.22 -24.69
C CYS A 11 8.40 -6.57 -23.79
N ASN A 12 8.52 -7.09 -22.57
CA ASN A 12 9.53 -6.66 -21.60
C ASN A 12 10.80 -7.56 -21.61
N GLU A 13 10.98 -8.37 -22.68
CA GLU A 13 12.18 -9.17 -22.84
C GLU A 13 13.37 -8.28 -23.22
N ILE A 14 14.34 -8.23 -22.31
CA ILE A 14 15.58 -7.45 -22.47
C ILE A 14 16.61 -8.30 -23.23
N VAL A 15 17.31 -7.66 -24.15
CA VAL A 15 18.42 -8.23 -24.90
C VAL A 15 19.66 -7.34 -24.79
N PHE A 16 20.82 -7.96 -24.72
CA PHE A 16 22.10 -7.24 -24.65
C PHE A 16 22.80 -7.22 -26.00
N ALA A 17 23.46 -6.12 -26.28
CA ALA A 17 24.25 -5.99 -27.52
C ALA A 17 25.39 -7.02 -27.61
N ALA A 18 25.94 -7.44 -26.47
CA ALA A 18 26.97 -8.47 -26.38
C ALA A 18 26.46 -9.85 -26.85
N ASP A 19 25.27 -10.25 -26.38
CA ASP A 19 24.65 -11.53 -26.79
C ASP A 19 24.31 -11.54 -28.30
N ILE A 20 23.75 -10.44 -28.79
CA ILE A 20 23.44 -10.28 -30.22
C ILE A 20 24.71 -10.31 -31.06
N GLU A 21 25.81 -9.75 -30.61
CA GLU A 21 27.10 -9.82 -31.32
C GLU A 21 27.63 -11.25 -31.34
N ALA A 22 27.53 -12.01 -30.24
CA ALA A 22 27.89 -13.40 -30.16
C ALA A 22 27.06 -14.26 -31.15
N ASP A 23 25.76 -14.07 -31.17
CA ASP A 23 24.83 -14.70 -32.10
C ASP A 23 25.16 -14.39 -33.56
N LYS A 24 25.47 -13.14 -33.85
CA LYS A 24 25.85 -12.64 -35.18
C LYS A 24 27.15 -13.31 -35.67
N VAL A 25 28.15 -13.42 -34.80
CA VAL A 25 29.39 -14.11 -35.11
C VAL A 25 29.14 -15.58 -35.38
N ALA A 26 28.37 -16.26 -34.58
CA ALA A 26 27.99 -17.66 -34.78
C ALA A 26 27.25 -17.87 -36.09
N ARG A 27 26.28 -17.03 -36.44
CA ARG A 27 25.46 -17.17 -37.67
C ARG A 27 26.19 -16.74 -38.94
N ARG A 28 27.17 -15.84 -38.89
CA ARG A 28 28.01 -15.50 -40.05
C ARG A 28 28.73 -16.69 -40.64
N ARG A 29 28.93 -17.76 -39.87
CA ARG A 29 29.50 -19.02 -40.34
C ARG A 29 28.52 -19.82 -41.19
N PHE A 30 27.20 -19.55 -41.12
CA PHE A 30 26.14 -20.35 -41.73
C PHE A 30 25.25 -19.57 -42.71
N GLY A 31 25.50 -18.29 -42.98
CA GLY A 31 24.71 -17.53 -43.94
C GLY A 31 24.60 -16.02 -43.64
N ARG A 32 23.63 -15.36 -44.31
CA ARG A 32 23.40 -13.94 -44.23
C ARG A 32 22.73 -13.58 -42.90
N TRP A 33 23.27 -12.60 -42.19
CA TRP A 33 22.65 -12.03 -41.01
C TRP A 33 21.65 -10.94 -41.42
N ASP A 34 20.37 -11.18 -41.21
CA ASP A 34 19.35 -10.14 -41.28
C ASP A 34 19.33 -9.40 -39.92
N SER A 35 19.64 -8.11 -39.95
CA SER A 35 19.70 -7.30 -38.74
C SER A 35 18.29 -7.16 -38.10
N PRO A 36 18.00 -7.85 -37.00
CA PRO A 36 16.70 -7.72 -36.35
C PRO A 36 16.51 -6.31 -35.80
N LYS A 37 15.25 -5.90 -35.73
CA LYS A 37 14.85 -4.65 -35.06
C LYS A 37 14.78 -4.90 -33.56
N PHE A 38 15.25 -3.93 -32.80
CA PHE A 38 15.16 -3.84 -31.35
C PHE A 38 14.46 -2.56 -30.96
N TYR A 39 14.15 -2.38 -29.70
CA TYR A 39 13.33 -1.25 -29.28
C TYR A 39 13.92 -0.59 -28.02
N SER A 40 13.78 0.75 -27.97
CA SER A 40 14.30 1.56 -26.86
C SER A 40 13.64 1.25 -25.52
N SER A 41 14.28 1.69 -24.45
CA SER A 41 13.62 1.79 -23.14
C SER A 41 12.50 2.84 -23.23
N GLY A 42 11.33 2.48 -22.82
CA GLY A 42 10.15 3.34 -22.85
C GLY A 42 8.87 2.52 -22.74
N ALA A 43 7.75 3.20 -22.61
CA ALA A 43 6.46 2.54 -22.47
C ALA A 43 6.13 1.65 -23.67
N PRO A 44 5.55 0.45 -23.49
CA PRO A 44 5.09 -0.41 -24.56
C PRO A 44 4.24 0.37 -25.58
N GLY A 45 4.49 0.11 -26.87
CA GLY A 45 3.82 0.81 -27.96
C GLY A 45 4.38 2.18 -28.33
N ARG A 46 5.24 2.77 -27.49
CA ARG A 46 5.93 4.05 -27.77
C ARG A 46 7.43 3.90 -27.93
N ARG A 47 7.95 2.66 -27.88
CA ARG A 47 9.37 2.35 -28.04
C ARG A 47 9.83 2.60 -29.46
N GLU A 48 10.96 3.28 -29.58
CA GLU A 48 11.58 3.58 -30.87
C GLU A 48 12.40 2.41 -31.38
N VAL A 49 12.44 2.26 -32.71
CA VAL A 49 13.23 1.19 -33.37
C VAL A 49 14.72 1.48 -33.22
N MET A 50 15.46 0.44 -32.84
CA MET A 50 16.91 0.45 -32.70
C MET A 50 17.52 -0.71 -33.50
N PHE A 51 18.77 -0.54 -33.89
CA PHE A 51 19.58 -1.56 -34.55
C PHE A 51 20.86 -1.78 -33.76
N GLN A 52 21.38 -3.02 -33.79
CA GLN A 52 22.65 -3.34 -33.18
C GLN A 52 23.79 -3.07 -34.18
N ARG A 53 24.84 -2.43 -33.69
CA ARG A 53 26.09 -2.17 -34.40
C ARG A 53 27.26 -2.82 -33.68
N SER A 54 28.06 -3.57 -34.41
CA SER A 54 29.32 -4.13 -33.91
C SER A 54 30.35 -3.05 -33.68
N ASN A 55 31.14 -3.17 -32.63
CA ASN A 55 32.28 -2.28 -32.41
C ASN A 55 33.54 -2.89 -33.09
N PRO A 56 34.29 -2.12 -33.91
CA PRO A 56 35.47 -2.60 -34.62
C PRO A 56 36.60 -3.12 -33.72
N GLY A 57 36.56 -2.92 -32.42
CA GLY A 57 37.62 -3.30 -31.47
C GLY A 57 37.27 -4.53 -30.58
N GLY A 58 36.27 -5.34 -30.93
CA GLY A 58 35.94 -6.54 -30.17
C GLY A 58 35.32 -6.29 -28.76
N LYS A 59 35.06 -5.05 -28.40
CA LYS A 59 34.41 -4.65 -27.15
C LYS A 59 32.91 -4.55 -27.41
N GLY A 60 32.16 -5.64 -27.37
CA GLY A 60 30.69 -5.66 -27.41
C GLY A 60 30.05 -4.67 -28.41
N GLY A 61 28.92 -5.00 -28.99
CA GLY A 61 28.17 -4.05 -29.82
C GLY A 61 27.42 -3.03 -29.00
N HIS A 62 26.75 -2.11 -29.68
CA HIS A 62 25.81 -1.20 -29.04
C HIS A 62 24.55 -1.05 -29.90
N PHE A 63 23.47 -0.61 -29.29
CA PHE A 63 22.24 -0.25 -29.99
C PHE A 63 22.23 1.24 -30.37
N TYR A 64 21.74 1.55 -31.55
CA TYR A 64 21.56 2.91 -32.05
C TYR A 64 20.19 3.09 -32.67
N TYR A 65 19.67 4.30 -32.66
CA TYR A 65 18.39 4.64 -33.24
C TYR A 65 18.47 4.78 -34.77
N GLN A 66 17.39 4.45 -35.45
CA GLN A 66 17.34 4.56 -36.90
C GLN A 66 17.34 6.01 -37.38
N SER A 67 16.61 6.91 -36.69
CA SER A 67 16.55 8.32 -37.04
C SER A 67 17.58 9.14 -36.25
N LYS A 68 18.17 10.14 -36.90
CA LYS A 68 19.05 11.13 -36.29
C LYS A 68 18.30 12.36 -35.75
N ASP A 69 16.96 12.33 -35.71
CA ASP A 69 16.18 13.46 -35.26
C ASP A 69 16.60 13.91 -33.87
N THR A 70 17.21 15.09 -33.84
CA THR A 70 17.76 15.76 -32.65
C THR A 70 16.66 16.37 -31.78
N ASP A 71 15.42 16.47 -32.28
CA ASP A 71 14.27 17.00 -31.54
C ASP A 71 13.54 15.92 -30.72
N ARG A 72 14.29 15.08 -30.04
CA ARG A 72 13.72 14.13 -29.08
C ARG A 72 13.30 14.87 -27.81
N GLN A 73 12.27 15.70 -27.95
CA GLN A 73 11.54 16.22 -26.80
C GLN A 73 10.82 15.04 -26.13
N GLY A 74 11.28 14.69 -24.95
CA GLY A 74 10.50 13.85 -24.03
C GLY A 74 10.94 12.41 -23.90
N ASP A 75 12.22 12.07 -24.05
CA ASP A 75 12.75 10.90 -23.35
C ASP A 75 12.73 11.24 -21.83
N GLY A 76 11.52 11.29 -21.27
CA GLY A 76 11.34 11.37 -19.81
C GLY A 76 12.23 10.33 -19.19
N ALA A 77 13.01 10.73 -18.20
CA ALA A 77 14.05 10.00 -17.49
C ALA A 77 14.29 8.57 -17.99
N ARG A 78 15.33 8.40 -18.79
CA ARG A 78 15.67 7.12 -19.43
C ARG A 78 15.64 6.02 -18.39
N GLU A 79 14.78 5.05 -18.56
CA GLU A 79 14.74 3.85 -17.74
C GLU A 79 16.16 3.25 -17.67
N THR A 80 16.68 3.08 -16.46
CA THR A 80 17.98 2.43 -16.24
C THR A 80 17.79 0.92 -16.26
N LEU A 81 18.84 0.18 -16.56
CA LEU A 81 18.80 -1.29 -16.52
C LEU A 81 18.39 -1.78 -15.12
N SER A 82 18.96 -1.23 -14.07
CA SER A 82 18.61 -1.57 -12.68
C SER A 82 17.12 -1.38 -12.37
N HIS A 83 16.52 -0.29 -12.88
CA HIS A 83 15.07 -0.06 -12.75
C HIS A 83 14.28 -1.17 -13.47
N ALA A 84 14.60 -1.46 -14.73
CA ALA A 84 13.93 -2.50 -15.51
C ALA A 84 14.04 -3.89 -14.86
N LEU A 85 15.22 -4.23 -14.29
CA LEU A 85 15.43 -5.49 -13.60
C LEU A 85 14.68 -5.59 -12.28
N CYS A 86 14.61 -4.51 -11.50
CA CYS A 86 13.78 -4.45 -10.28
C CYS A 86 12.29 -4.63 -10.62
N LYS A 87 11.78 -3.94 -11.66
CA LYS A 87 10.39 -4.13 -12.13
C LYS A 87 10.12 -5.58 -12.49
N ARG A 88 11.01 -6.17 -13.28
CA ARG A 88 10.89 -7.58 -13.69
C ARG A 88 10.88 -8.51 -12.47
N ALA A 89 11.85 -8.36 -11.56
CA ALA A 89 11.91 -9.18 -10.36
C ALA A 89 10.64 -9.07 -9.51
N ILE A 90 10.11 -7.85 -9.32
CA ILE A 90 8.87 -7.62 -8.59
C ILE A 90 7.69 -8.28 -9.31
N SER A 91 7.59 -8.14 -10.64
CA SER A 91 6.47 -8.70 -11.40
C SER A 91 6.43 -10.24 -11.41
N GLU A 92 7.52 -10.91 -11.11
CA GLU A 92 7.62 -12.37 -11.04
C GLU A 92 7.41 -12.94 -9.62
N LEU A 93 7.11 -12.10 -8.63
CA LEU A 93 6.87 -12.54 -7.24
C LEU A 93 5.50 -13.21 -7.11
N THR A 94 5.44 -14.22 -6.25
CA THR A 94 4.19 -14.86 -5.80
C THR A 94 3.83 -14.49 -4.37
N PHE A 95 4.80 -14.01 -3.60
CA PHE A 95 4.64 -13.58 -2.21
C PHE A 95 5.66 -12.50 -1.87
N THR A 96 5.30 -11.57 -1.00
CA THR A 96 6.22 -10.62 -0.39
C THR A 96 5.62 -10.01 0.88
N THR A 97 6.46 -9.37 1.70
CA THR A 97 6.03 -8.52 2.80
C THR A 97 6.40 -7.07 2.49
N LEU A 98 5.40 -6.19 2.40
CA LEU A 98 5.66 -4.76 2.26
C LEU A 98 6.03 -4.16 3.62
N ARG A 99 7.15 -3.44 3.70
CA ARG A 99 7.56 -2.70 4.90
C ARG A 99 7.36 -1.21 4.70
N VAL A 100 6.39 -0.65 5.46
CA VAL A 100 5.96 0.75 5.35
C VAL A 100 5.82 1.37 6.73
N GLY A 101 6.62 2.38 7.06
CA GLY A 101 6.47 3.14 8.29
C GLY A 101 6.46 2.29 9.56
N GLY A 102 7.29 1.24 9.63
CA GLY A 102 7.35 0.30 10.75
C GLY A 102 6.27 -0.79 10.76
N ARG A 103 5.39 -0.84 9.74
CA ARG A 103 4.41 -1.91 9.57
C ARG A 103 4.91 -2.94 8.56
N GLU A 104 4.55 -4.19 8.80
CA GLU A 104 4.77 -5.32 7.89
C GLU A 104 3.42 -5.78 7.35
N ILE A 105 3.30 -5.83 6.03
CA ILE A 105 2.08 -6.17 5.31
C ILE A 105 2.40 -7.36 4.41
N PRO A 106 2.22 -8.60 4.87
CA PRO A 106 2.37 -9.78 4.03
C PRO A 106 1.25 -9.82 2.98
N ILE A 107 1.62 -10.08 1.72
CA ILE A 107 0.70 -10.23 0.60
C ILE A 107 1.05 -11.46 -0.21
N ARG A 108 0.05 -12.21 -0.65
CA ARG A 108 0.14 -13.28 -1.63
C ARG A 108 -0.33 -12.75 -2.97
N ILE A 109 0.55 -12.74 -3.96
CA ILE A 109 0.29 -12.20 -5.28
C ILE A 109 -0.40 -13.28 -6.12
N LEU A 110 -1.61 -12.99 -6.58
CA LEU A 110 -2.41 -13.87 -7.43
C LEU A 110 -2.11 -13.62 -8.91
N GLU A 111 -2.03 -12.35 -9.26
CA GLU A 111 -1.76 -11.90 -10.62
C GLU A 111 -0.83 -10.70 -10.56
N SER A 112 0.07 -10.63 -11.52
CA SER A 112 0.98 -9.51 -11.70
C SER A 112 0.96 -9.04 -13.13
N SER A 113 0.99 -7.74 -13.34
CA SER A 113 1.14 -7.14 -14.67
C SER A 113 2.08 -5.94 -14.61
N SER A 114 2.90 -5.78 -15.64
CA SER A 114 3.84 -4.66 -15.76
C SER A 114 3.31 -3.63 -16.74
N GLU A 115 3.45 -2.34 -16.38
CA GLU A 115 3.16 -1.19 -17.24
C GLU A 115 1.74 -1.19 -17.84
N THR A 116 0.78 -1.79 -17.13
CA THR A 116 -0.63 -1.80 -17.52
C THR A 116 -1.21 -0.40 -17.39
N GLU A 117 -1.94 0.03 -18.42
CA GLU A 117 -2.55 1.35 -18.43
C GLU A 117 -3.72 1.42 -17.44
N VAL A 118 -3.68 2.43 -16.56
CA VAL A 118 -4.73 2.79 -15.61
C VAL A 118 -5.30 4.14 -16.05
N VAL A 119 -6.58 4.18 -16.40
CA VAL A 119 -7.26 5.39 -16.84
C VAL A 119 -8.02 6.00 -15.66
N ILE A 120 -7.73 7.25 -15.34
CA ILE A 120 -8.37 8.01 -14.27
C ILE A 120 -8.87 9.34 -14.84
N GLY A 121 -10.17 9.42 -15.09
CA GLY A 121 -10.72 10.56 -15.82
C GLY A 121 -10.12 10.68 -17.21
N GLU A 122 -9.50 11.81 -17.52
CA GLU A 122 -8.78 12.03 -18.79
C GLU A 122 -7.31 11.58 -18.73
N ASN A 123 -6.79 11.32 -17.54
CA ASN A 123 -5.41 10.96 -17.35
C ASN A 123 -5.17 9.46 -17.57
N ARG A 124 -4.03 9.17 -18.19
CA ARG A 124 -3.57 7.80 -18.43
C ARG A 124 -2.25 7.58 -17.70
N TYR A 125 -2.27 6.68 -16.74
CA TYR A 125 -1.12 6.31 -15.94
C TYR A 125 -0.66 4.90 -16.26
N ARG A 126 0.61 4.64 -16.07
CA ARG A 126 1.19 3.30 -16.20
C ARG A 126 2.06 3.05 -14.98
N PRO A 127 1.52 2.40 -13.96
CA PRO A 127 2.34 1.88 -12.86
C PRO A 127 3.37 0.90 -13.38
N ASP A 128 4.56 0.86 -12.74
CA ASP A 128 5.62 -0.06 -13.12
C ASP A 128 5.16 -1.51 -12.99
N VAL A 129 4.49 -1.85 -11.87
CA VAL A 129 3.89 -3.16 -11.64
C VAL A 129 2.53 -2.98 -10.95
N SER A 130 1.58 -3.82 -11.31
CA SER A 130 0.28 -3.89 -10.66
C SER A 130 0.04 -5.31 -10.17
N PHE A 131 -0.38 -5.44 -8.90
CA PHE A 131 -0.71 -6.70 -8.28
C PHE A 131 -2.21 -6.82 -8.03
N ARG A 132 -2.74 -7.99 -8.29
CA ARG A 132 -3.91 -8.50 -7.63
C ARG A 132 -3.44 -9.45 -6.54
N PHE A 133 -3.85 -9.24 -5.31
CA PHE A 133 -3.29 -9.94 -4.16
C PHE A 133 -4.36 -10.37 -3.15
N GLU A 134 -3.99 -11.34 -2.31
CA GLU A 134 -4.70 -11.72 -1.10
C GLU A 134 -3.81 -11.48 0.13
N SER A 135 -4.46 -11.25 1.26
CA SER A 135 -3.78 -11.11 2.55
C SER A 135 -4.72 -11.49 3.68
N ASP A 136 -4.21 -12.13 4.72
CA ASP A 136 -4.96 -12.46 5.93
C ASP A 136 -5.21 -11.23 6.84
N ASN A 137 -4.68 -10.07 6.46
CA ASN A 137 -4.84 -8.82 7.19
C ASN A 137 -5.90 -7.90 6.54
N GLU A 138 -6.15 -6.76 7.18
CA GLU A 138 -7.15 -5.78 6.73
C GLU A 138 -6.86 -5.15 5.35
N TYR A 139 -5.62 -5.23 4.84
CA TYR A 139 -5.20 -4.51 3.65
C TYR A 139 -5.81 -5.06 2.36
N GLN A 140 -6.15 -6.36 2.31
CA GLN A 140 -6.88 -6.89 1.17
C GLN A 140 -8.22 -6.16 1.00
N MET A 141 -9.00 -6.06 2.07
CA MET A 141 -10.28 -5.35 2.05
C MET A 141 -10.07 -3.83 1.88
N LYS A 142 -9.05 -3.28 2.54
CA LYS A 142 -8.74 -1.85 2.53
C LYS A 142 -8.41 -1.33 1.13
N TRP A 143 -7.66 -2.11 0.34
CA TRP A 143 -7.18 -1.76 -1.00
C TRP A 143 -7.90 -2.52 -2.12
N ASP A 144 -9.02 -3.20 -1.80
CA ASP A 144 -9.81 -3.98 -2.75
C ASP A 144 -8.99 -5.06 -3.49
N GLY A 145 -7.98 -5.61 -2.82
CA GLY A 145 -7.08 -6.63 -3.36
C GLY A 145 -6.19 -6.15 -4.53
N ILE A 146 -6.08 -4.83 -4.76
CA ILE A 146 -5.29 -4.25 -5.85
C ILE A 146 -4.21 -3.33 -5.27
N LEU A 147 -2.97 -3.51 -5.72
CA LEU A 147 -1.85 -2.66 -5.35
C LEU A 147 -1.02 -2.32 -6.59
N HIS A 148 -0.78 -1.04 -6.80
CA HIS A 148 0.14 -0.53 -7.80
C HIS A 148 1.49 -0.23 -7.18
N VAL A 149 2.56 -0.66 -7.82
CA VAL A 149 3.94 -0.48 -7.35
C VAL A 149 4.69 0.40 -8.33
N GLU A 150 5.33 1.44 -7.81
CA GLU A 150 6.28 2.28 -8.52
C GLU A 150 7.70 1.94 -8.05
N VAL A 151 8.60 1.83 -8.98
CA VAL A 151 10.02 1.59 -8.72
C VAL A 151 10.77 2.90 -8.98
N TRP A 152 11.23 3.53 -7.92
CA TRP A 152 11.96 4.79 -8.03
C TRP A 152 13.47 4.57 -8.04
N HIS A 153 14.14 5.05 -9.10
CA HIS A 153 15.60 5.07 -9.16
C HIS A 153 16.15 6.51 -9.18
N THR A 154 15.82 7.29 -10.19
CA THR A 154 16.33 8.67 -10.35
C THR A 154 15.28 9.74 -10.08
N HIS A 155 14.03 9.50 -10.43
CA HIS A 155 12.92 10.43 -10.28
C HIS A 155 11.80 9.82 -9.47
N ARG A 156 11.34 10.57 -8.48
CA ARG A 156 10.19 10.18 -7.65
C ARG A 156 8.90 10.28 -8.44
N THR A 157 7.94 9.47 -8.06
CA THR A 157 6.57 9.57 -8.57
C THR A 157 5.99 10.94 -8.26
N GLY A 158 5.40 11.59 -9.26
CA GLY A 158 4.81 12.91 -9.12
C GLY A 158 3.60 12.92 -8.18
N GLU A 159 3.44 14.00 -7.42
CA GLU A 159 2.34 14.18 -6.46
C GLU A 159 0.95 14.12 -7.11
N ALA A 160 0.82 14.62 -8.36
CA ALA A 160 -0.43 14.56 -9.11
C ALA A 160 -0.89 13.11 -9.32
N LYS A 161 0.01 12.22 -9.75
CA LYS A 161 -0.28 10.78 -9.91
C LYS A 161 -0.74 10.17 -8.59
N ALA A 162 0.00 10.40 -7.49
CA ALA A 162 -0.35 9.89 -6.18
C ALA A 162 -1.73 10.36 -5.70
N LYS A 163 -2.05 11.65 -5.93
CA LYS A 163 -3.35 12.26 -5.58
C LYS A 163 -4.49 11.67 -6.41
N ASP A 164 -4.29 11.49 -7.70
CA ASP A 164 -5.32 10.91 -8.58
C ASP A 164 -5.62 9.46 -8.18
N PHE A 165 -4.60 8.67 -7.86
CA PHE A 165 -4.78 7.31 -7.37
C PHE A 165 -5.54 7.30 -6.04
N PHE A 166 -5.17 8.16 -5.10
CA PHE A 166 -5.88 8.27 -3.81
C PHE A 166 -7.35 8.63 -3.97
N ASN A 167 -7.65 9.64 -4.79
CA ASN A 167 -9.00 10.11 -5.03
C ASN A 167 -9.89 9.05 -5.71
N ASN A 168 -9.29 8.11 -6.42
CA ASN A 168 -9.99 7.03 -7.11
C ASN A 168 -9.91 5.68 -6.37
N GLY A 169 -9.49 5.69 -5.12
CA GLY A 169 -9.48 4.49 -4.28
C GLY A 169 -8.43 3.46 -4.66
N LEU A 170 -7.40 3.85 -5.41
CA LEU A 170 -6.34 2.96 -5.89
C LEU A 170 -5.12 3.05 -4.97
N ALA A 171 -4.69 1.93 -4.41
CA ALA A 171 -3.50 1.86 -3.57
C ALA A 171 -2.23 1.93 -4.41
N MET A 172 -1.24 2.72 -3.94
CA MET A 172 0.04 2.86 -4.61
C MET A 172 1.19 2.84 -3.61
N PHE A 173 2.15 1.98 -3.86
CA PHE A 173 3.37 1.82 -3.10
C PHE A 173 4.57 2.22 -3.96
N GLU A 174 5.54 2.94 -3.38
CA GLU A 174 6.79 3.31 -4.05
C GLU A 174 7.98 2.68 -3.35
N MET A 175 8.75 1.92 -4.09
CA MET A 175 10.01 1.34 -3.66
C MET A 175 11.19 2.10 -4.28
N ARG A 176 12.28 2.25 -3.52
CA ARG A 176 13.52 2.87 -4.02
C ARG A 176 14.53 1.82 -4.44
N VAL A 177 15.09 1.96 -5.63
CA VAL A 177 16.29 1.22 -6.03
C VAL A 177 17.50 1.88 -5.34
N THR A 178 18.03 1.18 -4.34
CA THR A 178 19.25 1.61 -3.64
C THR A 178 20.50 1.10 -4.37
N ASP A 179 21.67 1.62 -4.03
CA ASP A 179 22.96 1.19 -4.62
C ASP A 179 23.18 -0.33 -4.48
N LYS A 180 22.66 -0.92 -3.40
CA LYS A 180 22.72 -2.38 -3.16
C LYS A 180 21.90 -3.21 -4.14
N LEU A 181 20.86 -2.63 -4.73
CA LEU A 181 19.96 -3.28 -5.68
C LEU A 181 20.35 -3.04 -7.13
N GLN A 182 21.38 -2.22 -7.35
CA GLN A 182 21.83 -1.91 -8.70
C GLN A 182 22.51 -3.11 -9.35
N PHE A 183 22.33 -3.20 -10.67
CA PHE A 183 23.06 -4.14 -11.49
C PHE A 183 24.51 -3.70 -11.63
N ASN A 184 25.42 -4.49 -11.12
CA ASN A 184 26.82 -4.10 -10.97
C ASN A 184 27.74 -4.51 -12.13
N VAL A 185 27.21 -5.25 -13.10
CA VAL A 185 27.97 -5.59 -14.32
C VAL A 185 27.94 -4.39 -15.25
N ALA A 186 29.09 -3.98 -15.77
CA ALA A 186 29.14 -2.89 -16.73
C ALA A 186 28.33 -3.26 -17.98
N GLU A 187 27.39 -2.39 -18.37
CA GLU A 187 26.37 -2.69 -19.41
C GLU A 187 26.97 -3.12 -20.76
N ASN A 188 28.19 -2.66 -21.09
CA ASN A 188 28.89 -3.03 -22.32
C ASN A 188 29.45 -4.47 -22.33
N PHE A 189 29.51 -5.12 -21.17
CA PHE A 189 29.92 -6.51 -21.02
C PHE A 189 28.80 -7.40 -20.50
N ALA A 190 27.66 -6.80 -20.12
CA ALA A 190 26.54 -7.53 -19.57
C ALA A 190 25.93 -8.50 -20.59
N THR A 191 25.59 -9.67 -20.11
CA THR A 191 24.96 -10.76 -20.87
C THR A 191 23.58 -11.06 -20.29
N LYS A 192 22.80 -11.84 -21.05
CA LYS A 192 21.52 -12.36 -20.55
C LYS A 192 21.71 -13.22 -19.30
N ALA A 193 22.80 -14.00 -19.21
CA ALA A 193 23.09 -14.83 -18.03
C ALA A 193 23.30 -13.99 -16.77
N ASP A 194 24.08 -12.90 -16.86
CA ASP A 194 24.30 -11.97 -15.76
C ASP A 194 22.99 -11.33 -15.30
N MET A 195 22.15 -10.94 -16.25
CA MET A 195 20.83 -10.39 -15.98
C MET A 195 19.93 -11.39 -15.25
N GLU A 196 19.80 -12.62 -15.74
CA GLU A 196 18.96 -13.64 -15.12
C GLU A 196 19.43 -13.95 -13.70
N GLN A 197 20.75 -14.07 -13.50
CA GLN A 197 21.32 -14.25 -12.16
C GLN A 197 20.96 -13.10 -11.22
N HIS A 198 21.03 -11.87 -11.68
CA HIS A 198 20.68 -10.70 -10.88
C HIS A 198 19.18 -10.64 -10.58
N VAL A 199 18.32 -10.97 -11.56
CA VAL A 199 16.86 -11.03 -11.36
C VAL A 199 16.50 -12.10 -10.32
N GLU A 200 17.09 -13.29 -10.40
CA GLU A 200 16.84 -14.34 -9.42
C GLU A 200 17.31 -13.94 -8.00
N TRP A 201 18.45 -13.26 -7.90
CA TRP A 201 18.90 -12.70 -6.63
C TRP A 201 17.93 -11.65 -6.07
N LEU A 202 17.45 -10.71 -6.91
CA LEU A 202 16.43 -9.72 -6.51
C LEU A 202 15.12 -10.39 -6.08
N LYS A 203 14.66 -11.42 -6.79
CA LYS A 203 13.47 -12.19 -6.43
C LYS A 203 13.62 -12.85 -5.07
N GLY A 204 14.78 -13.47 -4.82
CA GLY A 204 15.09 -14.05 -3.50
C GLY A 204 15.02 -13.00 -2.38
N LEU A 205 15.52 -11.79 -2.62
CA LEU A 205 15.47 -10.69 -1.66
C LEU A 205 14.04 -10.17 -1.46
N PHE A 206 13.33 -9.90 -2.55
CA PHE A 206 11.99 -9.31 -2.53
C PHE A 206 10.90 -10.29 -2.10
N SER A 207 11.09 -11.59 -2.25
CA SER A 207 10.19 -12.59 -1.67
C SER A 207 10.20 -12.55 -0.14
N GLY A 208 11.27 -12.10 0.49
CA GLY A 208 11.31 -11.83 1.92
C GLY A 208 10.53 -10.55 2.26
N TRP A 209 10.98 -9.41 1.73
CA TRP A 209 10.31 -8.13 1.95
C TRP A 209 10.73 -7.06 0.93
N ILE A 210 9.84 -6.09 0.72
CA ILE A 210 10.08 -4.88 -0.06
C ILE A 210 9.85 -3.67 0.84
N GLY A 211 10.89 -2.86 1.05
CA GLY A 211 10.80 -1.60 1.78
C GLY A 211 10.41 -0.44 0.89
N GLY A 212 9.53 0.43 1.39
CA GLY A 212 9.10 1.60 0.64
C GLY A 212 8.15 2.50 1.41
N ARG A 213 7.38 3.29 0.67
CA ARG A 213 6.36 4.18 1.22
C ARG A 213 5.05 4.04 0.45
N MET A 214 3.94 4.23 1.14
CA MET A 214 2.66 4.42 0.46
C MET A 214 2.59 5.82 -0.12
N LEU A 215 2.31 5.92 -1.41
CA LEU A 215 1.96 7.16 -2.09
C LEU A 215 0.47 7.40 -2.05
N SER A 216 -0.31 6.32 -2.12
CA SER A 216 -1.76 6.33 -2.00
C SER A 216 -2.19 5.19 -1.08
N ASP A 217 -2.86 5.52 0.02
CA ASP A 217 -3.38 4.58 1.03
C ASP A 217 -4.90 4.78 1.20
N PRO A 218 -5.71 4.47 0.20
CA PRO A 218 -7.16 4.66 0.25
C PRO A 218 -7.80 3.65 1.20
N LYS A 219 -9.08 3.88 1.49
CA LYS A 219 -9.91 2.94 2.25
C LYS A 219 -11.13 2.60 1.41
N SER A 220 -11.29 1.34 1.06
CA SER A 220 -12.45 0.89 0.31
C SER A 220 -13.75 1.11 1.09
N ARG A 221 -14.86 1.15 0.37
CA ARG A 221 -16.20 1.27 0.97
C ARG A 221 -16.48 0.09 1.90
N GLU A 222 -16.13 -1.10 1.49
CA GLU A 222 -16.31 -2.36 2.22
C GLU A 222 -15.53 -2.34 3.53
N TYR A 223 -14.28 -1.90 3.49
CA TYR A 223 -13.46 -1.70 4.69
C TYR A 223 -14.09 -0.72 5.67
N LEU A 224 -14.57 0.42 5.18
CA LEU A 224 -15.24 1.42 6.02
C LEU A 224 -16.53 0.91 6.64
N LEU A 225 -17.34 0.17 5.87
CA LEU A 225 -18.57 -0.47 6.37
C LEU A 225 -18.25 -1.54 7.42
N ALA A 226 -17.25 -2.37 7.21
CA ALA A 226 -16.80 -3.36 8.17
C ALA A 226 -16.33 -2.72 9.48
N LYS A 227 -15.49 -1.68 9.39
CA LYS A 227 -15.02 -0.94 10.58
C LYS A 227 -16.14 -0.22 11.32
N ASN A 228 -17.09 0.38 10.61
CA ASN A 228 -18.27 0.98 11.24
C ASN A 228 -19.10 -0.07 11.97
N LYS A 229 -19.30 -1.25 11.39
CA LYS A 229 -20.03 -2.35 12.04
C LYS A 229 -19.30 -2.85 13.30
N GLU A 230 -17.99 -2.97 13.28
CA GLU A 230 -17.18 -3.31 14.46
C GLU A 230 -17.34 -2.27 15.57
N LEU A 231 -17.24 -0.97 15.21
CA LEU A 231 -17.38 0.13 16.14
C LEU A 231 -18.78 0.20 16.76
N LEU A 232 -19.84 -0.04 15.97
CA LEU A 232 -21.20 -0.11 16.47
C LEU A 232 -21.40 -1.26 17.47
N LYS A 233 -20.87 -2.45 17.17
CA LYS A 233 -20.90 -3.59 18.10
C LYS A 233 -20.18 -3.28 19.42
N ALA A 234 -18.98 -2.70 19.33
CA ALA A 234 -18.23 -2.29 20.51
C ALA A 234 -18.99 -1.23 21.34
N LEU A 235 -19.62 -0.27 20.66
CA LEU A 235 -20.45 0.74 21.32
C LEU A 235 -21.64 0.14 22.05
N ASP A 236 -22.31 -0.83 21.45
CA ASP A 236 -23.47 -1.50 22.06
C ASP A 236 -23.04 -2.36 23.25
N GLN A 237 -21.89 -3.03 23.16
CA GLN A 237 -21.32 -3.78 24.28
C GLN A 237 -21.01 -2.86 25.46
N ILE A 238 -20.35 -1.72 25.19
CA ILE A 238 -20.07 -0.70 26.22
C ILE A 238 -21.35 -0.15 26.86
N LYS A 239 -22.41 0.07 26.06
CA LYS A 239 -23.70 0.51 26.61
C LYS A 239 -24.32 -0.53 27.55
N MET A 240 -24.24 -1.83 27.18
CA MET A 240 -24.73 -2.92 28.03
C MET A 240 -23.95 -3.03 29.33
N GLU A 241 -22.64 -2.96 29.27
CA GLU A 241 -21.76 -2.95 30.45
C GLU A 241 -22.09 -1.75 31.36
N LYS A 242 -22.25 -0.57 30.77
CA LYS A 242 -22.66 0.64 31.52
C LYS A 242 -23.99 0.45 32.22
N ALA A 243 -25.01 -0.07 31.52
CA ALA A 243 -26.32 -0.30 32.13
C ALA A 243 -26.26 -1.33 33.26
N SER A 244 -25.47 -2.40 33.12
CA SER A 244 -25.23 -3.38 34.18
C SER A 244 -24.60 -2.73 35.42
N ILE A 245 -23.61 -1.90 35.22
CA ILE A 245 -22.92 -1.20 36.30
C ILE A 245 -23.84 -0.17 36.99
N GLU A 246 -24.65 0.56 36.22
CA GLU A 246 -25.64 1.48 36.76
C GLU A 246 -26.68 0.76 37.63
N LEU A 247 -27.12 -0.42 37.23
CA LEU A 247 -28.04 -1.28 38.01
C LEU A 247 -27.41 -1.77 39.32
N GLU A 248 -26.13 -2.21 39.27
CA GLU A 248 -25.39 -2.62 40.46
C GLU A 248 -25.20 -1.42 41.44
N LEU A 249 -24.95 -0.24 40.87
CA LEU A 249 -24.81 0.99 41.65
C LEU A 249 -26.13 1.35 42.36
N GLU A 250 -27.27 1.26 41.68
CA GLU A 250 -28.58 1.53 42.29
C GLU A 250 -28.93 0.49 43.37
N LYS A 251 -28.64 -0.80 43.14
CA LYS A 251 -28.77 -1.85 44.18
C LYS A 251 -27.89 -1.56 45.39
N ALA A 252 -26.66 -1.11 45.17
CA ALA A 252 -25.75 -0.75 46.25
C ALA A 252 -26.23 0.51 47.03
N LYS A 253 -26.77 1.52 46.33
CA LYS A 253 -27.37 2.69 46.96
C LYS A 253 -28.59 2.34 47.80
N ALA A 254 -29.47 1.46 47.28
CA ALA A 254 -30.64 0.98 48.02
C ALA A 254 -30.23 0.24 49.30
N ASN A 255 -29.25 -0.68 49.20
CA ASN A 255 -28.73 -1.38 50.37
C ASN A 255 -28.09 -0.42 51.40
N ILE A 256 -27.39 0.62 50.94
CA ILE A 256 -26.83 1.68 51.81
C ILE A 256 -27.95 2.46 52.48
N SER A 257 -29.04 2.74 51.80
CA SER A 257 -30.22 3.44 52.35
C SER A 257 -30.91 2.64 53.45
N ASP A 258 -31.12 1.33 53.18
CA ASP A 258 -31.73 0.39 54.12
C ASP A 258 -30.87 0.21 55.39
N VAL A 259 -29.56 0.08 55.22
CA VAL A 259 -28.64 0.00 56.35
C VAL A 259 -28.61 1.29 57.16
N ARG A 260 -28.68 2.47 56.49
CA ARG A 260 -28.79 3.76 57.18
C ARG A 260 -30.13 3.89 57.94
N GLY A 261 -31.23 3.37 57.37
CA GLY A 261 -32.53 3.31 58.01
C GLY A 261 -32.49 2.47 59.31
N ASN A 262 -31.90 1.30 59.24
CA ASN A 262 -31.74 0.40 60.39
C ASN A 262 -30.84 1.00 61.51
N LEU A 263 -29.73 1.65 61.09
CA LEU A 263 -28.84 2.37 62.05
C LEU A 263 -29.52 3.52 62.79
N THR A 264 -30.48 4.20 62.16
CA THR A 264 -31.25 5.28 62.82
C THR A 264 -32.29 4.72 63.77
N ALA A 265 -32.81 3.52 63.54
CA ALA A 265 -33.75 2.82 64.42
C ALA A 265 -33.09 2.23 65.69
N GLU A 266 -31.83 1.79 65.56
CA GLU A 266 -31.11 1.07 66.62
C GLU A 266 -30.13 1.94 67.44
N ARG A 267 -30.20 3.23 67.33
CA ARG A 267 -29.32 4.20 68.08
C ARG A 267 -29.27 4.02 69.58
N ARG A 268 -29.85 2.95 70.18
CA ARG A 268 -29.89 2.69 71.63
C ARG A 268 -28.80 1.79 72.18
N THR A 269 -28.00 1.15 71.39
CA THR A 269 -26.90 0.31 71.90
C THR A 269 -25.57 0.71 71.22
N ASN A 270 -24.64 1.19 72.07
CA ASN A 270 -23.60 2.12 71.64
C ASN A 270 -22.29 1.52 71.05
N THR A 271 -22.07 0.26 71.05
CA THR A 271 -20.77 -0.30 70.64
C THR A 271 -20.80 -1.10 69.34
N GLU A 272 -21.82 -1.90 69.08
CA GLU A 272 -21.93 -2.67 67.86
C GLU A 272 -22.17 -1.78 66.61
N TYR A 273 -22.82 -0.66 66.81
CA TYR A 273 -23.13 0.26 65.73
C TYR A 273 -21.90 1.02 65.19
N GLN A 274 -20.89 1.27 66.00
CA GLN A 274 -19.64 1.89 65.51
C GLN A 274 -18.84 0.94 64.60
N GLU A 275 -18.82 -0.34 64.91
CA GLU A 275 -18.16 -1.31 64.04
C GLU A 275 -18.90 -1.51 62.72
N GLU A 276 -20.25 -1.55 62.74
CA GLU A 276 -21.06 -1.60 61.53
C GLU A 276 -20.96 -0.31 60.71
N ALA A 277 -20.98 0.84 61.35
CA ALA A 277 -20.77 2.14 60.71
C ALA A 277 -19.37 2.24 60.07
N ASN A 278 -18.34 1.64 60.67
CA ASN A 278 -17.00 1.57 60.13
C ASN A 278 -16.95 0.61 58.92
N LYS A 279 -17.61 -0.56 58.99
CA LYS A 279 -17.73 -1.47 57.83
C LYS A 279 -18.51 -0.80 56.67
N LEU A 280 -19.58 -0.04 57.00
CA LEU A 280 -20.34 0.69 56.00
C LEU A 280 -19.51 1.80 55.32
N LYS A 281 -18.71 2.55 56.13
CA LYS A 281 -17.77 3.54 55.60
C LYS A 281 -16.72 2.90 54.66
N GLU A 282 -16.24 1.73 54.99
CA GLU A 282 -15.28 1.01 54.13
C GLU A 282 -15.91 0.56 52.78
N LEU A 283 -17.18 0.08 52.83
CA LEU A 283 -17.91 -0.31 51.65
C LEU A 283 -18.25 0.85 50.73
N VAL A 284 -18.64 1.99 51.31
CA VAL A 284 -18.88 3.25 50.61
C VAL A 284 -17.59 3.77 49.99
N GLY A 285 -16.49 3.74 50.72
CA GLY A 285 -15.18 4.14 50.22
C GLY A 285 -14.72 3.30 49.00
N LYS A 286 -14.92 1.97 49.07
CA LYS A 286 -14.62 1.06 47.94
C LYS A 286 -15.54 1.33 46.75
N LYS A 287 -16.81 1.62 47.00
CA LYS A 287 -17.78 1.98 45.93
C LYS A 287 -17.48 3.36 45.33
N ASP A 288 -17.11 4.32 46.15
CA ASP A 288 -16.70 5.65 45.69
C ASP A 288 -15.37 5.64 44.96
N GLN A 289 -14.45 4.74 45.37
CA GLN A 289 -13.22 4.47 44.60
C GLN A 289 -13.58 3.86 43.25
N LYS A 290 -14.44 2.82 43.25
CA LYS A 290 -14.93 2.22 42.00
C LYS A 290 -15.73 3.21 41.15
N LEU A 291 -16.47 4.15 41.78
CA LEU A 291 -17.17 5.24 41.11
C LEU A 291 -16.21 6.27 40.48
N ARG A 292 -15.10 6.59 41.15
CA ARG A 292 -14.05 7.45 40.61
C ARG A 292 -13.36 6.77 39.41
N GLU A 293 -13.07 5.48 39.54
CA GLU A 293 -12.52 4.67 38.44
C GLU A 293 -13.50 4.66 37.24
N MET A 294 -14.80 4.44 37.49
CA MET A 294 -15.83 4.48 36.45
C MET A 294 -16.08 5.89 35.88
N SER A 295 -15.93 6.94 36.70
CA SER A 295 -16.05 8.33 36.21
C SER A 295 -14.89 8.69 35.28
N THR A 296 -13.68 8.20 35.56
CA THR A 296 -12.51 8.32 34.67
C THR A 296 -12.72 7.53 33.38
N GLU A 297 -13.25 6.30 33.47
CA GLU A 297 -13.59 5.51 32.29
C GLU A 297 -14.68 6.19 31.43
N LYS A 298 -15.70 6.75 32.07
CA LYS A 298 -16.76 7.52 31.39
C LYS A 298 -16.22 8.75 30.68
N SER A 299 -15.24 9.46 31.30
CA SER A 299 -14.57 10.60 30.66
C SER A 299 -13.78 10.15 29.42
N GLN A 300 -12.99 9.07 29.54
CA GLN A 300 -12.24 8.50 28.43
C GLN A 300 -13.17 8.00 27.30
N LEU A 301 -14.34 7.43 27.69
CA LEU A 301 -15.34 6.97 26.72
C LEU A 301 -16.00 8.14 25.98
N THR A 302 -16.25 9.27 26.67
CA THR A 302 -16.82 10.48 26.05
C THR A 302 -15.82 11.12 25.08
N GLU A 303 -14.54 11.11 25.41
CA GLU A 303 -13.49 11.58 24.52
C GLU A 303 -13.33 10.66 23.30
N ALA A 304 -13.34 9.33 23.50
CA ALA A 304 -13.33 8.36 22.43
C ALA A 304 -14.55 8.49 21.50
N LYS A 305 -15.74 8.74 22.08
CA LYS A 305 -16.99 8.98 21.33
C LYS A 305 -16.93 10.29 20.53
N ALA A 306 -16.38 11.34 21.09
CA ALA A 306 -16.20 12.62 20.40
C ALA A 306 -15.18 12.49 19.25
N ALA A 307 -14.11 11.74 19.46
CA ALA A 307 -13.14 11.43 18.42
C ALA A 307 -13.75 10.56 17.28
N ALA A 308 -14.53 9.54 17.65
CA ALA A 308 -15.24 8.69 16.70
C ALA A 308 -16.31 9.48 15.89
N THR A 309 -17.07 10.39 16.55
CA THR A 309 -18.07 11.24 15.87
C THR A 309 -17.40 12.24 14.92
N LYS A 310 -16.26 12.78 15.31
CA LYS A 310 -15.46 13.67 14.44
C LYS A 310 -14.90 12.92 13.23
N SER A 311 -14.44 11.70 13.44
CA SER A 311 -14.06 10.79 12.37
C SER A 311 -15.24 10.49 11.44
N LEU A 312 -16.41 10.13 11.99
CA LEU A 312 -17.62 9.83 11.21
C LEU A 312 -18.11 11.02 10.36
N SER A 313 -18.00 12.25 10.90
CA SER A 313 -18.38 13.46 10.16
C SER A 313 -17.43 13.73 8.98
N LEU A 314 -16.14 13.50 9.16
CA LEU A 314 -15.15 13.57 8.07
C LEU A 314 -15.41 12.51 7.00
N TRP A 315 -15.79 11.29 7.41
CA TRP A 315 -16.14 10.22 6.49
C TRP A 315 -17.45 10.47 5.73
N ARG A 316 -18.46 11.04 6.40
CA ARG A 316 -19.70 11.47 5.73
C ARG A 316 -19.42 12.56 4.69
N LEU A 317 -18.54 13.52 5.01
CA LEU A 317 -18.12 14.55 4.06
C LEU A 317 -17.39 13.96 2.85
N ALA A 318 -16.46 13.03 3.10
CA ALA A 318 -15.73 12.33 2.04
C ALA A 318 -16.66 11.46 1.16
N ALA A 319 -17.59 10.73 1.78
CA ALA A 319 -18.60 9.96 1.05
C ALA A 319 -19.56 10.86 0.23
N PHE A 320 -19.94 12.02 0.78
CA PHE A 320 -20.78 12.99 0.08
C PHE A 320 -20.04 13.64 -1.09
N THR A 321 -18.75 13.97 -0.93
CA THR A 321 -17.93 14.48 -2.05
C THR A 321 -17.71 13.41 -3.12
N LEU A 322 -17.52 12.15 -2.72
CA LEU A 322 -17.41 11.05 -3.68
C LEU A 322 -18.73 10.83 -4.45
N ALA A 323 -19.88 10.88 -3.75
CA ALA A 323 -21.20 10.78 -4.37
C ALA A 323 -21.49 11.95 -5.33
N LEU A 324 -21.06 13.17 -4.96
CA LEU A 324 -21.16 14.33 -5.84
C LEU A 324 -20.28 14.19 -7.10
N ILE A 325 -19.06 13.67 -6.95
CA ILE A 325 -18.15 13.42 -8.07
C ILE A 325 -18.73 12.33 -9.00
N THR A 326 -19.28 11.24 -8.44
CA THR A 326 -19.92 10.19 -9.25
C THR A 326 -21.17 10.70 -9.95
N MET A 327 -22.00 11.51 -9.30
CA MET A 327 -23.15 12.16 -9.93
C MET A 327 -22.72 13.12 -11.05
N LEU A 328 -21.66 13.88 -10.84
CA LEU A 328 -21.12 14.80 -11.84
C LEU A 328 -20.57 14.05 -13.06
N LEU A 329 -19.89 12.94 -12.83
CA LEU A 329 -19.36 12.07 -13.89
C LEU A 329 -20.49 11.40 -14.69
N LEU A 330 -21.53 10.89 -14.00
CA LEU A 330 -22.73 10.35 -14.64
C LEU A 330 -23.48 11.44 -15.44
N TRP A 331 -23.58 12.66 -14.90
CA TRP A 331 -24.21 13.77 -15.61
C TRP A 331 -23.41 14.18 -16.87
N LEU A 332 -22.08 14.14 -16.81
CA LEU A 332 -21.20 14.38 -17.96
C LEU A 332 -21.33 13.27 -19.03
N GLU A 333 -21.49 12.00 -18.63
CA GLU A 333 -21.75 10.89 -19.57
C GLU A 333 -23.12 11.01 -20.27
N PHE A 334 -24.13 11.59 -19.63
CA PHE A 334 -25.45 11.81 -20.24
C PHE A 334 -25.56 13.13 -21.01
N ALA A 335 -24.57 14.04 -20.86
CA ALA A 335 -24.58 15.35 -21.55
C ALA A 335 -23.72 15.38 -22.83
N THR A 336 -23.02 14.27 -23.13
CA THR A 336 -22.34 14.00 -24.43
C THR A 336 -23.11 12.98 -25.24
#